data_25eeb80b5cf03d39b30327ea65f6d9d3
#
_entry.id   25eeb80b5cf03d39b30327ea65f6d9d3
#
_cell.length_a   1.000
_cell.length_b   1.000
_cell.length_c   1.000
_cell.angle_alpha   90.00
_cell.angle_beta   90.00
_cell.angle_gamma   90.00
#
_symmetry.space_group_name_H-M   'P 1'
#
loop_
_entity.id
_entity.type
_entity.pdbx_description
1 polymer ?
#
loop_
_entity_poly.entity_id
_entity_poly.type
_entity_poly.pdbx_seq_one_letter_code
_entity_poly.pdbx_strand_id
1 'polypeptide(L)'
;MDKLVQTTQKPVISNDGASIMKLLDIVHPAAKTLVDIAQAQDAEVGDGTTTVVLLAAEILKNAKEFINEGMHSQVIIRGIRAGLRKALETLNTIAVTISDSNPEEKRKMLEKVAGTALNSKLIRSHKEYFAPMIVESVCMLDQDLNLGLVGIKKVPGGSVTDSKLIRGVAFEKTFSYAGFEQQPKYFKNPKILLLNLELELKSERDNAEVLTPFIHHD
;
A
#
# COMPACT_ATOMS: atom_id res chain seq x y z
N MET A 1 17.93 7.26 -6.70
CA MET A 1 17.87 7.78 -8.06
C MET A 1 16.59 7.32 -8.69
N ASP A 2 15.74 8.26 -9.08
CA ASP A 2 14.42 7.95 -9.64
C ASP A 2 14.58 7.30 -11.01
N LYS A 3 13.77 6.29 -11.28
CA LYS A 3 13.80 5.57 -12.55
C LYS A 3 12.54 5.82 -13.34
N LEU A 4 12.72 6.12 -14.61
CA LEU A 4 11.63 6.21 -15.58
C LEU A 4 11.53 4.86 -16.30
N VAL A 5 10.40 4.21 -16.15
CA VAL A 5 10.08 2.99 -16.88
C VAL A 5 9.04 3.33 -17.93
N GLN A 6 9.41 3.17 -19.19
CA GLN A 6 8.51 3.40 -20.31
C GLN A 6 7.75 2.12 -20.60
N THR A 7 6.45 2.13 -20.40
CA THR A 7 5.53 1.07 -20.78
C THR A 7 4.79 1.45 -22.07
N THR A 8 4.08 0.50 -22.66
CA THR A 8 3.25 0.74 -23.84
C THR A 8 2.10 1.73 -23.61
N GLN A 9 1.75 2.00 -22.34
CA GLN A 9 0.62 2.88 -22.01
C GLN A 9 1.06 4.27 -21.56
N LYS A 10 1.77 4.39 -20.45
CA LYS A 10 2.26 5.67 -19.90
C LYS A 10 3.60 5.46 -19.20
N PRO A 11 4.54 6.42 -19.29
CA PRO A 11 5.77 6.33 -18.52
C PRO A 11 5.48 6.41 -17.01
N VAL A 12 6.12 5.54 -16.24
CA VAL A 12 6.01 5.49 -14.78
C VAL A 12 7.34 5.88 -14.17
N ILE A 13 7.33 6.85 -13.28
CA ILE A 13 8.49 7.25 -12.48
C ILE A 13 8.36 6.58 -11.11
N SER A 14 9.33 5.76 -10.75
CA SER A 14 9.33 5.06 -9.47
C SER A 14 10.74 4.83 -8.94
N ASN A 15 10.86 4.73 -7.62
CA ASN A 15 12.04 4.28 -6.89
C ASN A 15 11.83 2.92 -6.23
N ASP A 16 10.62 2.39 -6.32
CA ASP A 16 10.29 1.13 -5.72
C ASP A 16 10.74 -0.04 -6.60
N GLY A 17 11.55 -0.95 -6.01
CA GLY A 17 12.13 -2.07 -6.73
C GLY A 17 11.08 -3.07 -7.21
N ALA A 18 10.08 -3.39 -6.41
CA ALA A 18 9.02 -4.32 -6.80
C ALA A 18 8.18 -3.77 -7.96
N SER A 19 7.80 -2.49 -7.90
CA SER A 19 7.09 -1.80 -8.98
C SER A 19 7.89 -1.78 -10.28
N ILE A 20 9.19 -1.47 -10.21
CA ILE A 20 10.08 -1.46 -11.38
C ILE A 20 10.19 -2.85 -11.99
N MET A 21 10.46 -3.88 -11.15
CA MET A 21 10.61 -5.26 -11.60
C MET A 21 9.33 -5.79 -12.26
N LYS A 22 8.15 -5.41 -11.74
CA LYS A 22 6.85 -5.79 -12.32
C LYS A 22 6.61 -5.17 -13.70
N LEU A 23 7.15 -3.98 -13.95
CA LEU A 23 7.00 -3.27 -15.23
C LEU A 23 8.00 -3.73 -16.29
N LEU A 24 9.07 -4.42 -15.90
CA LEU A 24 10.05 -4.98 -16.83
C LEU A 24 9.51 -6.24 -17.51
N ASP A 25 9.68 -6.33 -18.81
CA ASP A 25 9.36 -7.54 -19.58
C ASP A 25 10.47 -8.57 -19.40
N ILE A 26 10.35 -9.37 -18.35
CA ILE A 26 11.33 -10.40 -17.99
C ILE A 26 10.86 -11.76 -18.50
N VAL A 27 11.57 -12.28 -19.51
CA VAL A 27 11.21 -13.56 -20.19
C VAL A 27 11.81 -14.76 -19.47
N HIS A 28 13.06 -14.64 -18.97
CA HIS A 28 13.80 -15.78 -18.40
C HIS A 28 13.18 -16.30 -17.08
N PRO A 29 12.86 -17.61 -16.96
CA PRO A 29 12.18 -18.16 -15.78
C PRO A 29 12.91 -17.90 -14.45
N ALA A 30 14.24 -18.11 -14.41
CA ALA A 30 15.00 -17.83 -13.18
C ALA A 30 15.00 -16.34 -12.79
N ALA A 31 14.95 -15.43 -13.76
CA ALA A 31 14.82 -14.02 -13.47
C ALA A 31 13.42 -13.68 -12.96
N LYS A 32 12.36 -14.34 -13.43
CA LYS A 32 11.01 -14.24 -12.88
C LYS A 32 10.97 -14.60 -11.39
N THR A 33 11.70 -15.62 -10.97
CA THR A 33 11.80 -15.98 -9.55
C THR A 33 12.35 -14.83 -8.70
N LEU A 34 13.30 -14.05 -9.21
CA LEU A 34 13.79 -12.85 -8.50
C LEU A 34 12.72 -11.75 -8.42
N VAL A 35 11.88 -11.62 -9.45
CA VAL A 35 10.73 -10.71 -9.42
C VAL A 35 9.72 -11.14 -8.37
N ASP A 36 9.40 -12.44 -8.31
CA ASP A 36 8.49 -13.01 -7.32
C ASP A 36 9.01 -12.81 -5.88
N ILE A 37 10.32 -12.94 -5.67
CA ILE A 37 10.95 -12.65 -4.38
C ILE A 37 10.78 -11.17 -4.01
N ALA A 38 10.98 -10.25 -4.97
CA ALA A 38 10.78 -8.82 -4.73
C ALA A 38 9.33 -8.49 -4.40
N GLN A 39 8.38 -9.11 -5.09
CA GLN A 39 6.95 -8.93 -4.84
C GLN A 39 6.52 -9.52 -3.49
N ALA A 40 7.06 -10.67 -3.10
CA ALA A 40 6.82 -11.25 -1.79
C ALA A 40 7.34 -10.34 -0.67
N GLN A 41 8.53 -9.76 -0.83
CA GLN A 41 9.07 -8.78 0.11
C GLN A 41 8.18 -7.53 0.20
N ASP A 42 7.65 -7.06 -0.92
CA ASP A 42 6.74 -5.92 -0.96
C ASP A 42 5.43 -6.21 -0.23
N ALA A 43 4.85 -7.39 -0.44
CA ALA A 43 3.61 -7.80 0.20
C ALA A 43 3.73 -7.97 1.73
N GLU A 44 4.87 -8.47 2.21
CA GLU A 44 5.08 -8.77 3.63
C GLU A 44 5.58 -7.56 4.43
N VAL A 45 6.48 -6.77 3.86
CA VAL A 45 7.18 -5.69 4.56
C VAL A 45 6.94 -4.31 3.92
N GLY A 46 6.74 -4.24 2.60
CA GLY A 46 6.56 -2.98 1.86
C GLY A 46 7.82 -2.16 1.66
N ASP A 47 8.98 -2.65 2.08
CA ASP A 47 10.29 -2.00 1.91
C ASP A 47 11.42 -3.03 1.73
N GLY A 48 12.60 -2.58 1.28
CA GLY A 48 13.75 -3.44 1.06
C GLY A 48 13.67 -4.30 -0.21
N THR A 49 12.73 -4.06 -1.10
CA THR A 49 12.50 -4.82 -2.34
C THR A 49 13.74 -4.84 -3.24
N THR A 50 14.40 -3.71 -3.43
CA THR A 50 15.67 -3.63 -4.17
C THR A 50 16.80 -4.34 -3.43
N THR A 51 16.87 -4.20 -2.11
CA THR A 51 17.91 -4.81 -1.27
C THR A 51 17.88 -6.32 -1.35
N VAL A 52 16.70 -6.93 -1.28
CA VAL A 52 16.56 -8.40 -1.34
C VAL A 52 17.02 -8.95 -2.70
N VAL A 53 16.72 -8.24 -3.80
CA VAL A 53 17.16 -8.65 -5.14
C VAL A 53 18.67 -8.52 -5.29
N LEU A 54 19.25 -7.41 -4.81
CA LEU A 54 20.71 -7.22 -4.86
C LEU A 54 21.45 -8.27 -4.01
N LEU A 55 20.92 -8.57 -2.82
CA LEU A 55 21.48 -9.60 -1.96
C LEU A 55 21.43 -10.99 -2.62
N ALA A 56 20.29 -11.34 -3.20
CA ALA A 56 20.13 -12.60 -3.94
C ALA A 56 21.09 -12.66 -5.14
N ALA A 57 21.23 -11.59 -5.90
CA ALA A 57 22.13 -11.51 -7.04
C ALA A 57 23.61 -11.68 -6.62
N GLU A 58 24.02 -11.05 -5.51
CA GLU A 58 25.40 -11.17 -5.03
C GLU A 58 25.71 -12.58 -4.48
N ILE A 59 24.75 -13.18 -3.79
CA ILE A 59 24.89 -14.60 -3.35
C ILE A 59 25.03 -15.52 -4.56
N LEU A 60 24.19 -15.35 -5.57
CA LEU A 60 24.27 -16.18 -6.80
C LEU A 60 25.56 -15.96 -7.57
N LYS A 61 26.04 -14.72 -7.65
CA LYS A 61 27.31 -14.38 -8.30
C LYS A 61 28.48 -15.09 -7.62
N ASN A 62 28.56 -15.04 -6.29
CA ASN A 62 29.62 -15.74 -5.56
C ASN A 62 29.45 -17.27 -5.65
N ALA A 63 28.21 -17.79 -5.62
CA ALA A 63 27.96 -19.24 -5.78
C ALA A 63 28.41 -19.76 -7.16
N LYS A 64 28.36 -18.93 -8.20
CA LYS A 64 28.78 -19.29 -9.56
C LYS A 64 30.26 -19.71 -9.61
N GLU A 65 31.14 -19.09 -8.86
CA GLU A 65 32.56 -19.40 -8.81
C GLU A 65 32.78 -20.84 -8.33
N PHE A 66 32.11 -21.25 -7.24
CA PHE A 66 32.18 -22.60 -6.71
C PHE A 66 31.60 -23.66 -7.66
N ILE A 67 30.55 -23.31 -8.43
CA ILE A 67 29.98 -24.19 -9.45
C ILE A 67 31.01 -24.40 -10.58
N ASN A 68 31.70 -23.36 -11.00
CA ASN A 68 32.71 -23.41 -12.05
C ASN A 68 33.94 -24.26 -11.60
N GLU A 69 34.23 -24.26 -10.32
CA GLU A 69 35.29 -25.14 -9.71
C GLU A 69 34.85 -26.59 -9.57
N GLY A 70 33.63 -26.94 -9.97
CA GLY A 70 33.09 -28.31 -9.93
C GLY A 70 32.40 -28.68 -8.62
N MET A 71 32.14 -27.73 -7.73
CA MET A 71 31.43 -28.04 -6.48
C MET A 71 29.95 -28.36 -6.78
N HIS A 72 29.43 -29.41 -6.17
CA HIS A 72 28.07 -29.85 -6.36
C HIS A 72 27.08 -28.81 -5.75
N SER A 73 26.03 -28.45 -6.47
CA SER A 73 25.04 -27.43 -6.07
C SER A 73 24.42 -27.68 -4.69
N GLN A 74 24.19 -28.95 -4.31
CA GLN A 74 23.65 -29.30 -2.99
C GLN A 74 24.59 -28.93 -1.81
N VAL A 75 25.90 -28.96 -2.05
CA VAL A 75 26.89 -28.52 -1.05
C VAL A 75 26.79 -27.02 -0.84
N ILE A 76 26.72 -26.28 -1.95
CA ILE A 76 26.56 -24.81 -1.93
C ILE A 76 25.26 -24.41 -1.22
N ILE A 77 24.13 -25.04 -1.56
CA ILE A 77 22.84 -24.80 -0.91
C ILE A 77 22.90 -25.06 0.61
N ARG A 78 23.58 -26.12 1.01
CA ARG A 78 23.78 -26.46 2.43
C ARG A 78 24.60 -25.41 3.15
N GLY A 79 25.64 -24.86 2.50
CA GLY A 79 26.45 -23.75 2.99
C GLY A 79 25.64 -22.47 3.15
N ILE A 80 24.84 -22.09 2.14
CA ILE A 80 23.98 -20.92 2.17
C ILE A 80 22.95 -21.02 3.31
N ARG A 81 22.33 -22.19 3.52
CA ARG A 81 21.40 -22.43 4.63
C ARG A 81 22.07 -22.33 6.02
N ALA A 82 23.30 -22.79 6.14
CA ALA A 82 24.06 -22.63 7.37
C ALA A 82 24.39 -21.15 7.65
N GLY A 83 24.80 -20.42 6.63
CA GLY A 83 25.03 -18.98 6.70
C GLY A 83 23.78 -18.21 7.09
N LEU A 84 22.62 -18.54 6.49
CA LEU A 84 21.33 -17.94 6.82
C LEU A 84 20.99 -18.11 8.30
N ARG A 85 21.11 -19.33 8.84
CA ARG A 85 20.85 -19.56 10.27
C ARG A 85 21.72 -18.68 11.16
N LYS A 86 23.03 -18.60 10.86
CA LYS A 86 23.96 -17.77 11.61
C LYS A 86 23.63 -16.26 11.50
N ALA A 87 23.25 -15.82 10.31
CA ALA A 87 22.82 -14.42 10.10
C ALA A 87 21.58 -14.10 10.93
N LEU A 88 20.57 -14.96 10.95
CA LEU A 88 19.34 -14.77 11.73
C LEU A 88 19.64 -14.77 13.26
N GLU A 89 20.48 -15.67 13.75
CA GLU A 89 20.91 -15.64 15.15
C GLU A 89 21.57 -14.30 15.51
N THR A 90 22.49 -13.84 14.67
CA THR A 90 23.17 -12.56 14.88
C THR A 90 22.21 -11.38 14.85
N LEU A 91 21.28 -11.34 13.87
CA LEU A 91 20.26 -10.30 13.78
C LEU A 91 19.41 -10.24 15.05
N ASN A 92 19.00 -11.39 15.59
CA ASN A 92 18.23 -11.43 16.82
C ASN A 92 19.01 -10.87 18.04
N THR A 93 20.35 -11.04 18.06
CA THR A 93 21.18 -10.49 19.17
C THR A 93 21.37 -8.98 19.07
N ILE A 94 21.39 -8.41 17.88
CA ILE A 94 21.60 -6.97 17.65
C ILE A 94 20.29 -6.18 17.49
N ALA A 95 19.16 -6.88 17.35
CA ALA A 95 17.86 -6.25 17.19
C ALA A 95 17.46 -5.43 18.42
N VAL A 96 17.02 -4.20 18.20
CA VAL A 96 16.48 -3.34 19.25
C VAL A 96 14.99 -3.61 19.40
N THR A 97 14.58 -4.08 20.57
CA THR A 97 13.16 -4.31 20.87
C THR A 97 12.48 -3.01 21.23
N ILE A 98 11.39 -2.68 20.56
CA ILE A 98 10.56 -1.52 20.89
C ILE A 98 9.66 -1.93 22.07
N SER A 99 9.83 -1.26 23.20
CA SER A 99 9.04 -1.51 24.40
C SER A 99 7.64 -0.92 24.26
N ASP A 100 6.62 -1.70 24.62
CA ASP A 100 5.22 -1.24 24.68
C ASP A 100 4.92 -0.41 25.95
N SER A 101 5.89 -0.23 26.84
CA SER A 101 5.71 0.41 28.15
C SER A 101 5.41 1.91 28.05
N ASN A 102 5.86 2.57 26.98
CA ASN A 102 5.66 4.00 26.78
C ASN A 102 5.08 4.28 25.39
N PRO A 103 3.79 4.63 25.27
CA PRO A 103 3.13 4.87 23.98
C PRO A 103 3.78 6.00 23.17
N GLU A 104 4.29 7.03 23.83
CA GLU A 104 4.92 8.16 23.13
C GLU A 104 6.28 7.77 22.53
N GLU A 105 7.08 7.01 23.26
CA GLU A 105 8.36 6.50 22.75
C GLU A 105 8.15 5.52 21.61
N LYS A 106 7.16 4.62 21.74
CA LYS A 106 6.75 3.72 20.68
C LYS A 106 6.38 4.50 19.42
N ARG A 107 5.52 5.53 19.53
CA ARG A 107 5.12 6.38 18.42
C ARG A 107 6.31 7.06 17.74
N LYS A 108 7.21 7.68 18.52
CA LYS A 108 8.42 8.32 17.99
C LYS A 108 9.34 7.31 17.27
N MET A 109 9.43 6.08 17.76
CA MET A 109 10.22 5.05 17.11
C MET A 109 9.57 4.62 15.79
N LEU A 110 8.26 4.44 15.75
CA LEU A 110 7.51 4.14 14.53
C LEU A 110 7.66 5.26 13.48
N GLU A 111 7.63 6.53 13.91
CA GLU A 111 7.86 7.67 13.03
C GLU A 111 9.29 7.68 12.44
N LYS A 112 10.30 7.28 13.22
CA LYS A 112 11.66 7.10 12.70
C LYS A 112 11.75 5.97 11.68
N VAL A 113 11.10 4.85 11.94
CA VAL A 113 11.04 3.71 11.00
C VAL A 113 10.34 4.11 9.70
N ALA A 114 9.17 4.76 9.80
CA ALA A 114 8.47 5.31 8.63
C ALA A 114 9.33 6.32 7.86
N GLY A 115 9.99 7.24 8.58
CA GLY A 115 10.91 8.19 7.97
C GLY A 115 12.09 7.54 7.25
N THR A 116 12.59 6.40 7.76
CA THR A 116 13.66 5.63 7.10
C THR A 116 13.16 5.00 5.80
N ALA A 117 11.98 4.39 5.81
CA ALA A 117 11.35 3.83 4.61
C ALA A 117 11.09 4.90 3.54
N LEU A 118 10.64 6.09 3.95
CA LEU A 118 10.39 7.23 3.06
C LEU A 118 11.66 7.84 2.45
N ASN A 119 12.84 7.65 3.04
CA ASN A 119 14.09 8.17 2.49
C ASN A 119 14.43 7.65 1.09
N SER A 120 14.00 6.45 0.75
CA SER A 120 14.18 5.83 -0.57
C SER A 120 13.09 6.19 -1.58
N LYS A 121 12.02 6.87 -1.16
CA LYS A 121 10.85 7.16 -1.98
C LYS A 121 10.87 8.59 -2.55
N LEU A 122 10.05 8.84 -3.57
CA LEU A 122 9.95 10.16 -4.23
C LEU A 122 9.58 11.30 -3.26
N ILE A 123 8.84 10.99 -2.22
CA ILE A 123 8.40 11.97 -1.20
C ILE A 123 9.42 12.21 -0.08
N ARG A 124 10.70 11.82 -0.27
CA ARG A 124 11.78 11.98 0.70
C ARG A 124 11.88 13.39 1.30
N SER A 125 11.68 14.41 0.48
CA SER A 125 11.72 15.81 0.90
C SER A 125 10.63 16.19 1.90
N HIS A 126 9.53 15.43 1.95
CA HIS A 126 8.37 15.69 2.80
C HIS A 126 8.16 14.61 3.88
N LYS A 127 9.20 13.82 4.18
CA LYS A 127 9.12 12.70 5.14
C LYS A 127 8.64 13.11 6.52
N GLU A 128 9.05 14.29 7.01
CA GLU A 128 8.64 14.83 8.31
C GLU A 128 7.14 15.12 8.38
N TYR A 129 6.54 15.44 7.23
CA TYR A 129 5.10 15.64 7.12
C TYR A 129 4.32 14.32 7.02
N PHE A 130 4.82 13.37 6.23
CA PHE A 130 4.11 12.12 5.97
C PHE A 130 4.34 11.04 7.02
N ALA A 131 5.51 10.97 7.67
CA ALA A 131 5.81 9.92 8.65
C ALA A 131 4.81 9.89 9.82
N PRO A 132 4.49 11.02 10.49
CA PRO A 132 3.47 11.04 11.54
C PRO A 132 2.08 10.64 11.03
N MET A 133 1.72 11.07 9.81
CA MET A 133 0.44 10.76 9.18
C MET A 133 0.31 9.25 8.90
N ILE A 134 1.36 8.61 8.39
CA ILE A 134 1.41 7.18 8.13
C ILE A 134 1.29 6.39 9.44
N VAL A 135 2.08 6.75 10.45
CA VAL A 135 2.04 6.08 11.75
C VAL A 135 0.65 6.20 12.37
N GLU A 136 0.04 7.37 12.30
CA GLU A 136 -1.31 7.59 12.81
C GLU A 136 -2.34 6.72 12.06
N SER A 137 -2.26 6.64 10.73
CA SER A 137 -3.18 5.82 9.94
C SER A 137 -3.07 4.33 10.27
N VAL A 138 -1.86 3.82 10.52
CA VAL A 138 -1.63 2.43 10.91
C VAL A 138 -2.09 2.17 12.35
N CYS A 139 -1.84 3.11 13.27
CA CYS A 139 -2.28 2.99 14.67
C CYS A 139 -3.80 3.04 14.84
N MET A 140 -4.55 3.48 13.82
CA MET A 140 -6.01 3.44 13.80
C MET A 140 -6.58 2.10 13.36
N LEU A 141 -5.75 1.20 12.83
CA LEU A 141 -6.18 -0.14 12.43
C LEU A 141 -6.32 -1.05 13.64
N ASP A 142 -7.18 -2.06 13.51
CA ASP A 142 -7.36 -3.11 14.50
C ASP A 142 -6.12 -4.03 14.59
N GLN A 143 -6.18 -5.00 15.48
CA GLN A 143 -5.07 -5.95 15.75
C GLN A 143 -4.64 -6.74 14.50
N ASP A 144 -5.54 -6.96 13.56
CA ASP A 144 -5.26 -7.66 12.31
C ASP A 144 -4.41 -6.84 11.33
N LEU A 145 -4.19 -5.54 11.60
CA LEU A 145 -3.39 -4.62 10.78
C LEU A 145 -3.69 -4.71 9.27
N ASN A 146 -4.97 -4.82 8.94
CA ASN A 146 -5.39 -4.91 7.54
C ASN A 146 -5.19 -3.59 6.82
N LEU A 147 -4.06 -3.45 6.12
CA LEU A 147 -3.71 -2.24 5.35
C LEU A 147 -4.70 -1.91 4.23
N GLY A 148 -5.50 -2.88 3.78
CA GLY A 148 -6.56 -2.66 2.79
C GLY A 148 -7.66 -1.71 3.28
N LEU A 149 -7.76 -1.49 4.60
CA LEU A 149 -8.68 -0.52 5.20
C LEU A 149 -8.17 0.93 5.12
N VAL A 150 -6.89 1.15 4.83
CA VAL A 150 -6.33 2.48 4.62
C VAL A 150 -6.62 2.92 3.19
N GLY A 151 -7.69 3.68 3.00
CA GLY A 151 -8.08 4.22 1.70
C GLY A 151 -7.19 5.39 1.28
N ILE A 152 -6.62 5.34 0.09
CA ILE A 152 -5.83 6.44 -0.49
C ILE A 152 -6.60 7.04 -1.66
N LYS A 153 -7.07 8.28 -1.48
CA LYS A 153 -7.72 9.06 -2.53
C LYS A 153 -6.74 10.04 -3.15
N LYS A 154 -6.51 9.91 -4.45
CA LYS A 154 -5.68 10.86 -5.21
C LYS A 154 -6.57 11.97 -5.76
N VAL A 155 -6.28 13.21 -5.36
CA VAL A 155 -6.98 14.41 -5.83
C VAL A 155 -6.00 15.25 -6.65
N PRO A 156 -6.21 15.45 -7.95
CA PRO A 156 -5.34 16.26 -8.78
C PRO A 156 -5.46 17.75 -8.40
N GLY A 157 -4.35 18.46 -8.51
CA GLY A 157 -4.23 19.87 -8.14
C GLY A 157 -3.69 20.09 -6.73
N GLY A 158 -3.28 21.30 -6.41
CA GLY A 158 -2.70 21.66 -5.12
C GLY A 158 -1.24 21.18 -4.93
N SER A 159 -0.75 21.29 -3.71
CA SER A 159 0.57 20.85 -3.29
C SER A 159 0.50 19.45 -2.66
N VAL A 160 1.63 18.72 -2.69
CA VAL A 160 1.78 17.45 -1.98
C VAL A 160 1.51 17.60 -0.48
N THR A 161 1.88 18.75 0.08
CA THR A 161 1.67 19.10 1.50
C THR A 161 0.22 19.42 1.86
N ASP A 162 -0.68 19.53 0.87
CA ASP A 162 -2.12 19.70 1.11
C ASP A 162 -2.82 18.37 1.41
N SER A 163 -2.09 17.25 1.32
CA SER A 163 -2.58 15.91 1.68
C SER A 163 -3.00 15.87 3.14
N LYS A 164 -4.14 15.25 3.45
CA LYS A 164 -4.72 15.21 4.79
C LYS A 164 -5.11 13.79 5.18
N LEU A 165 -4.86 13.44 6.42
CA LEU A 165 -5.41 12.23 7.02
C LEU A 165 -6.83 12.51 7.52
N ILE A 166 -7.79 11.71 7.07
CA ILE A 166 -9.16 11.75 7.55
C ILE A 166 -9.36 10.58 8.51
N ARG A 167 -9.62 10.90 9.78
CA ARG A 167 -9.89 9.92 10.82
C ARG A 167 -11.35 9.45 10.71
N GLY A 168 -11.58 8.40 9.97
CA GLY A 168 -12.91 7.87 9.73
C GLY A 168 -13.09 7.38 8.30
N VAL A 169 -14.32 7.37 7.81
CA VAL A 169 -14.67 6.88 6.48
C VAL A 169 -14.93 8.06 5.55
N ALA A 170 -14.27 8.07 4.40
CA ALA A 170 -14.50 9.04 3.34
C ALA A 170 -15.30 8.38 2.19
N PHE A 171 -16.40 8.99 1.82
CA PHE A 171 -17.22 8.57 0.70
C PHE A 171 -16.91 9.39 -0.55
N GLU A 172 -16.84 8.74 -1.70
CA GLU A 172 -16.70 9.44 -2.99
C GLU A 172 -18.01 10.06 -3.46
N LYS A 173 -19.14 9.49 -3.03
CA LYS A 173 -20.47 9.98 -3.37
C LYS A 173 -20.81 11.22 -2.56
N THR A 174 -21.43 12.17 -3.22
CA THR A 174 -22.01 13.38 -2.60
C THR A 174 -23.52 13.36 -2.78
N PHE A 175 -24.21 14.25 -2.07
CA PHE A 175 -25.64 14.46 -2.28
C PHE A 175 -25.89 14.95 -3.71
N SER A 176 -26.82 14.32 -4.42
CA SER A 176 -27.12 14.60 -5.82
C SER A 176 -28.60 14.86 -6.10
N TYR A 177 -29.44 15.04 -5.08
CA TYR A 177 -30.86 15.31 -5.24
C TYR A 177 -31.15 16.81 -5.26
N ALA A 178 -32.27 17.20 -5.88
CA ALA A 178 -32.70 18.61 -5.92
C ALA A 178 -32.94 19.16 -4.51
N GLY A 179 -32.44 20.36 -4.23
CA GLY A 179 -32.56 21.01 -2.92
C GLY A 179 -31.52 20.61 -1.89
N PHE A 180 -30.55 19.76 -2.21
CA PHE A 180 -29.47 19.40 -1.27
C PHE A 180 -28.60 20.61 -0.87
N GLU A 181 -28.56 21.65 -1.68
CA GLU A 181 -27.82 22.88 -1.41
C GLU A 181 -28.32 23.61 -0.15
N GLN A 182 -29.60 23.46 0.15
CA GLN A 182 -30.26 24.04 1.33
C GLN A 182 -30.09 23.20 2.59
N GLN A 183 -29.59 21.95 2.45
CA GLN A 183 -29.41 21.06 3.58
C GLN A 183 -28.08 21.34 4.29
N PRO A 184 -28.04 21.16 5.64
CA PRO A 184 -26.80 21.31 6.39
C PRO A 184 -25.78 20.29 5.90
N LYS A 185 -24.52 20.75 5.69
CA LYS A 185 -23.40 19.92 5.22
C LYS A 185 -22.48 19.47 6.33
N TYR A 186 -22.77 19.87 7.54
CA TYR A 186 -22.03 19.49 8.74
C TYR A 186 -23.02 19.16 9.87
N PHE A 187 -22.80 18.00 10.48
CA PHE A 187 -23.60 17.52 11.62
C PHE A 187 -22.66 17.21 12.78
N LYS A 188 -22.90 17.87 13.91
CA LYS A 188 -22.18 17.59 15.15
C LYS A 188 -22.79 16.37 15.85
N ASN A 189 -21.97 15.36 16.16
CA ASN A 189 -22.41 14.11 16.79
C ASN A 189 -23.58 13.44 16.05
N PRO A 190 -23.42 13.13 14.74
CA PRO A 190 -24.49 12.54 13.94
C PRO A 190 -24.83 11.12 14.44
N LYS A 191 -26.11 10.78 14.34
CA LYS A 191 -26.54 9.37 14.45
C LYS A 191 -26.49 8.77 13.05
N ILE A 192 -25.71 7.69 12.88
CA ILE A 192 -25.48 7.06 11.58
C ILE A 192 -26.20 5.72 11.56
N LEU A 193 -27.08 5.53 10.59
CA LEU A 193 -27.72 4.26 10.30
C LEU A 193 -27.06 3.63 9.09
N LEU A 194 -26.49 2.44 9.25
CA LEU A 194 -25.92 1.65 8.16
C LEU A 194 -26.97 0.64 7.69
N LEU A 195 -27.31 0.70 6.41
CA LEU A 195 -28.28 -0.19 5.78
C LEU A 195 -27.60 -0.96 4.65
N ASN A 196 -27.83 -2.28 4.62
CA ASN A 196 -27.41 -3.15 3.52
C ASN A 196 -28.59 -3.44 2.59
N LEU A 197 -29.30 -2.40 2.20
CA LEU A 197 -30.44 -2.49 1.29
C LEU A 197 -30.56 -1.17 0.48
N GLU A 198 -31.11 -1.27 -0.71
CA GLU A 198 -31.43 -0.12 -1.53
C GLU A 198 -32.73 0.51 -1.02
N LEU A 199 -32.69 1.81 -0.72
CA LEU A 199 -33.88 2.60 -0.33
C LEU A 199 -34.54 3.27 -1.54
N GLU A 200 -34.08 3.00 -2.73
CA GLU A 200 -34.71 3.49 -3.95
C GLU A 200 -35.89 2.60 -4.30
N LEU A 201 -37.07 3.19 -4.44
CA LEU A 201 -38.14 2.58 -5.21
C LEU A 201 -37.60 2.38 -6.62
N LYS A 202 -37.42 1.13 -7.03
CA LYS A 202 -37.22 0.83 -8.46
C LYS A 202 -38.44 1.36 -9.17
N SER A 203 -38.35 2.58 -9.71
CA SER A 203 -39.38 3.06 -10.64
C SER A 203 -39.37 2.06 -11.81
N GLU A 204 -40.48 1.42 -12.02
CA GLU A 204 -40.71 0.62 -13.21
C GLU A 204 -40.65 1.56 -14.45
N ARG A 205 -39.43 1.78 -14.93
CA ARG A 205 -39.18 2.67 -16.06
C ARG A 205 -39.89 2.17 -17.32
N ASP A 206 -40.23 0.87 -17.35
CA ASP A 206 -40.78 0.22 -18.54
C ASP A 206 -42.33 0.09 -18.51
N ASN A 207 -42.98 0.38 -17.37
CA ASN A 207 -44.43 0.21 -17.19
C ASN A 207 -45.09 1.42 -16.51
N ALA A 208 -44.73 2.62 -16.88
CA ALA A 208 -45.43 3.82 -16.41
C ALA A 208 -46.83 3.88 -17.03
N GLU A 209 -47.84 3.39 -16.29
CA GLU A 209 -49.26 3.63 -16.63
C GLU A 209 -49.64 5.04 -16.17
N VAL A 210 -49.99 5.87 -17.14
CA VAL A 210 -50.59 7.19 -16.86
C VAL A 210 -52.08 6.99 -16.69
N LEU A 211 -52.53 6.91 -15.45
CA LEU A 211 -53.98 6.96 -15.14
C LEU A 211 -54.46 8.42 -15.27
N THR A 212 -55.08 8.73 -16.42
CA THR A 212 -55.84 9.97 -16.55
C THR A 212 -57.23 9.78 -15.94
N PRO A 213 -57.59 10.53 -14.88
CA PRO A 213 -58.96 10.50 -14.39
C PRO A 213 -59.88 11.07 -15.49
N PHE A 214 -60.79 10.24 -15.97
CA PHE A 214 -61.89 10.71 -16.82
C PHE A 214 -62.76 11.61 -15.97
N ILE A 215 -62.74 12.90 -16.25
CA ILE A 215 -63.71 13.85 -15.69
C ILE A 215 -64.92 13.72 -16.61
N HIS A 216 -65.99 13.03 -16.16
CA HIS A 216 -67.29 13.12 -16.74
C HIS A 216 -67.85 14.51 -16.39
N HIS A 217 -68.02 15.38 -17.35
CA HIS A 217 -68.90 16.51 -17.29
C HIS A 217 -70.29 16.03 -17.68
N ASP A 218 -71.19 16.03 -16.68
CA ASP A 218 -72.65 16.08 -16.93
C ASP A 218 -73.11 17.52 -17.12
#